data_620557f99c9871d4881ad3b341c1dc29
#
_entry.id   620557f99c9871d4881ad3b341c1dc29
#
_cell.length_a   1.000
_cell.length_b   1.000
_cell.length_c   1.000
_cell.angle_alpha   90.00
_cell.angle_beta   90.00
_cell.angle_gamma   90.00
#
_symmetry.space_group_name_H-M   'P 1'
#
loop_
_entity.id
_entity.type
_entity.pdbx_description
1 polymer ?
#
loop_
_entity_poly.entity_id
_entity_poly.type
_entity_poly.pdbx_seq_one_letter_code
_entity_poly.pdbx_strand_id
1 'polypeptide(L)'
;MNKKTLSLTLALTLLFSAVVNVQFRRSLDYVGATESLTSQESQVVALVNGTNAYRYDLELEKIALNHSVSGYSFRAGGSAGATATAMWLRDKFVSLGLDVSLESFEFTNWNLPSQPILIIDEDGDNSTTNDQTQIESFQSEHFGWPTPEGGVFADLVVLPLPNASDFSDVGKNLINTTLWNSINTHGKIVLIGREVRWDSSWEQSFRTKLSAQPPAVVVYTWWYPWMSFCPPFFSSTGGRPPSSLGPYYWNLHVPAGWVNYEDGLLIRERENSLNMSAKVAVPSVIDSGPHYNVVGKLQGDANESSFVIVSGHYDTVMTSGFVDNGAGTSAVLELARVFTKAAKEGLFKPNYSILFIGFASEELGLVGSSNYVKQHKGEMKDIVAVINVDSVGSDSLYVTQTEPGEGFDLDGLVQDAAADLNTSATFYETGGSDQEAFRDPSVANSIYSQWWPGLSVGIRDAVPVKSSAMLVSFPLLYSDEWNRGSPGWIHTAFDNSTSTETLSWLEPGNLEKQIKVVALSVMRVSPSSQIVDGQPPLFLFLVLGVAVAVVIVAVTVVYFVKFRKPPVKNIGQ
;
A
#
# COMPACT_ATOMS: atom_id res chain seq x y z
N MET A 1 13.72 51.92 31.90
CA MET A 1 14.72 51.13 31.14
C MET A 1 15.08 51.91 29.88
N ASN A 2 16.37 52.15 29.62
CA ASN A 2 16.83 52.94 28.47
C ASN A 2 16.59 52.13 27.17
N LYS A 3 16.21 52.81 26.04
CA LYS A 3 15.96 52.14 24.75
C LYS A 3 17.09 51.19 24.32
N LYS A 4 18.34 51.52 24.64
CA LYS A 4 19.50 50.63 24.36
C LYS A 4 19.50 49.36 25.19
N THR A 5 19.04 49.38 26.45
CA THR A 5 18.95 48.21 27.30
C THR A 5 17.81 47.27 26.86
N LEU A 6 16.67 47.85 26.42
CA LEU A 6 15.54 47.10 25.86
C LEU A 6 15.93 46.39 24.55
N SER A 7 16.64 47.15 23.67
CA SER A 7 17.12 46.58 22.39
C SER A 7 18.14 45.45 22.58
N LEU A 8 19.04 45.56 23.57
CA LEU A 8 20.04 44.54 23.85
C LEU A 8 19.38 43.28 24.47
N THR A 9 18.39 43.46 25.36
CA THR A 9 17.64 42.33 25.95
C THR A 9 16.84 41.62 24.87
N LEU A 10 16.17 42.33 23.95
CA LEU A 10 15.41 41.75 22.84
C LEU A 10 16.35 41.01 21.85
N ALA A 11 17.51 41.59 21.54
CA ALA A 11 18.51 40.96 20.68
C ALA A 11 19.10 39.69 21.32
N LEU A 12 19.37 39.68 22.62
CA LEU A 12 19.85 38.52 23.36
C LEU A 12 18.77 37.44 23.46
N THR A 13 17.50 37.81 23.65
CA THR A 13 16.37 36.85 23.68
C THR A 13 16.17 36.24 22.30
N LEU A 14 16.25 37.01 21.21
CA LEU A 14 16.16 36.50 19.84
C LEU A 14 17.37 35.63 19.47
N LEU A 15 18.58 36.00 19.90
CA LEU A 15 19.78 35.18 19.70
C LEU A 15 19.70 33.85 20.48
N PHE A 16 19.19 33.90 21.71
CA PHE A 16 18.99 32.73 22.54
C PHE A 16 17.89 31.82 21.96
N SER A 17 16.78 32.41 21.47
CA SER A 17 15.74 31.63 20.75
C SER A 17 16.25 31.07 19.44
N ALA A 18 17.11 31.75 18.71
CA ALA A 18 17.74 31.26 17.50
C ALA A 18 18.76 30.15 17.79
N VAL A 19 19.58 30.30 18.83
CA VAL A 19 20.56 29.28 19.26
C VAL A 19 19.85 28.05 19.81
N VAL A 20 18.78 28.23 20.60
CA VAL A 20 17.95 27.11 21.08
C VAL A 20 17.25 26.43 19.92
N ASN A 21 16.67 27.16 18.96
CA ASN A 21 16.08 26.56 17.76
C ASN A 21 17.12 25.88 16.85
N VAL A 22 18.32 26.42 16.72
CA VAL A 22 19.40 25.79 15.93
C VAL A 22 19.96 24.59 16.67
N GLN A 23 20.10 24.62 18.00
CA GLN A 23 20.46 23.43 18.78
C GLN A 23 19.32 22.42 18.88
N PHE A 24 18.06 22.86 18.96
CA PHE A 24 16.90 21.96 18.89
C PHE A 24 16.75 21.33 17.50
N ARG A 25 17.00 22.09 16.41
CA ARG A 25 17.10 21.50 15.06
C ARG A 25 18.33 20.62 14.87
N ARG A 26 19.48 20.95 15.47
CA ARG A 26 20.69 20.11 15.43
C ARG A 26 20.64 18.88 16.34
N SER A 27 19.78 18.87 17.36
CA SER A 27 19.50 17.64 18.13
C SER A 27 18.44 16.77 17.46
N LEU A 28 17.79 17.30 16.40
CA LEU A 28 16.94 16.56 15.48
C LEU A 28 17.67 16.20 14.16
N ASP A 29 18.78 16.86 13.82
CA ASP A 29 19.75 16.39 12.84
C ASP A 29 20.64 15.33 13.53
N TYR A 30 20.04 14.14 13.74
CA TYR A 30 20.72 12.97 14.27
C TYR A 30 21.83 12.56 13.30
N VAL A 31 23.04 12.98 13.63
CA VAL A 31 24.25 12.42 13.01
C VAL A 31 24.37 11.01 13.55
N GLY A 32 24.14 10.01 12.68
CA GLY A 32 24.15 8.60 12.98
C GLY A 32 25.41 8.13 13.74
N ALA A 33 25.33 8.25 15.06
CA ALA A 33 26.08 7.35 15.92
C ALA A 33 25.14 6.15 16.11
N THR A 34 25.50 4.98 15.60
CA THR A 34 24.86 3.72 15.93
C THR A 34 24.80 3.61 17.46
N GLU A 35 23.67 3.96 18.05
CA GLU A 35 23.46 3.68 19.47
C GLU A 35 23.26 2.17 19.56
N SER A 36 24.06 1.52 20.41
CA SER A 36 23.85 0.10 20.69
C SER A 36 22.46 -0.09 21.26
N LEU A 37 21.72 -1.07 20.74
CA LEU A 37 20.39 -1.44 21.25
C LEU A 37 20.40 -1.49 22.78
N THR A 38 19.41 -0.93 23.41
CA THR A 38 19.18 -1.13 24.84
C THR A 38 18.96 -2.62 25.13
N SER A 39 19.19 -3.03 26.38
CA SER A 39 18.93 -4.42 26.78
C SER A 39 17.49 -4.84 26.51
N GLN A 40 16.54 -3.92 26.71
CA GLN A 40 15.12 -4.15 26.44
C GLN A 40 14.85 -4.33 24.95
N GLU A 41 15.35 -3.43 24.09
CA GLU A 41 15.23 -3.54 22.63
C GLU A 41 15.83 -4.86 22.13
N SER A 42 17.04 -5.20 22.58
CA SER A 42 17.72 -6.45 22.21
C SER A 42 16.90 -7.69 22.57
N GLN A 43 16.27 -7.71 23.75
CA GLN A 43 15.44 -8.83 24.19
C GLN A 43 14.16 -8.96 23.37
N VAL A 44 13.50 -7.85 23.05
CA VAL A 44 12.25 -7.88 22.28
C VAL A 44 12.52 -8.27 20.82
N VAL A 45 13.50 -7.65 20.16
CA VAL A 45 13.80 -8.00 18.76
C VAL A 45 14.31 -9.44 18.62
N ALA A 46 14.91 -10.02 19.66
CA ALA A 46 15.30 -11.42 19.68
C ALA A 46 14.11 -12.40 19.72
N LEU A 47 12.90 -11.93 20.07
CA LEU A 47 11.68 -12.76 20.01
C LEU A 47 11.13 -12.92 18.58
N VAL A 48 11.54 -12.06 17.64
CA VAL A 48 11.10 -12.13 16.25
C VAL A 48 11.63 -13.40 15.60
N ASN A 49 10.78 -14.08 14.86
CA ASN A 49 11.10 -15.32 14.17
C ASN A 49 10.53 -15.32 12.75
N GLY A 50 11.40 -15.13 11.76
CA GLY A 50 11.03 -15.07 10.35
C GLY A 50 10.43 -16.38 9.82
N THR A 51 10.90 -17.54 10.33
CA THR A 51 10.30 -18.84 9.97
C THR A 51 8.85 -18.94 10.47
N ASN A 52 8.53 -18.31 11.58
CA ASN A 52 7.18 -18.26 12.12
C ASN A 52 6.27 -17.39 11.23
N ALA A 53 6.75 -16.22 10.83
CA ALA A 53 6.05 -15.35 9.89
C ALA A 53 5.82 -16.06 8.55
N TYR A 54 6.86 -16.67 7.98
CA TYR A 54 6.75 -17.46 6.76
C TYR A 54 5.72 -18.60 6.85
N ARG A 55 5.60 -19.25 8.01
CA ARG A 55 4.58 -20.26 8.23
C ARG A 55 3.17 -19.67 8.27
N TYR A 56 2.96 -18.48 8.84
CA TYR A 56 1.67 -17.79 8.78
C TYR A 56 1.30 -17.47 7.33
N ASP A 57 2.27 -17.09 6.53
CA ASP A 57 2.08 -16.80 5.12
C ASP A 57 1.64 -18.05 4.34
N LEU A 58 2.27 -19.21 4.57
CA LEU A 58 1.81 -20.49 4.03
C LEU A 58 0.38 -20.85 4.48
N GLU A 59 -0.03 -20.50 5.71
CA GLU A 59 -1.41 -20.69 6.17
C GLU A 59 -2.38 -19.78 5.40
N LEU A 60 -2.00 -18.52 5.13
CA LEU A 60 -2.77 -17.57 4.32
C LEU A 60 -2.92 -18.04 2.88
N GLU A 61 -1.83 -18.46 2.26
CA GLU A 61 -1.86 -19.03 0.92
C GLU A 61 -2.78 -20.27 0.85
N LYS A 62 -2.71 -21.13 1.84
CA LYS A 62 -3.61 -22.31 1.91
C LYS A 62 -5.08 -21.89 1.98
N ILE A 63 -5.41 -20.83 2.69
CA ILE A 63 -6.78 -20.29 2.69
C ILE A 63 -7.14 -19.79 1.30
N ALA A 64 -6.25 -19.03 0.65
CA ALA A 64 -6.45 -18.56 -0.70
C ALA A 64 -6.73 -19.70 -1.69
N LEU A 65 -5.87 -20.70 -1.72
CA LEU A 65 -6.01 -21.85 -2.60
C LEU A 65 -7.27 -22.68 -2.34
N ASN A 66 -7.68 -22.84 -1.09
CA ASN A 66 -8.91 -23.56 -0.72
C ASN A 66 -10.19 -22.83 -1.16
N HIS A 67 -10.11 -21.53 -1.42
CA HIS A 67 -11.24 -20.69 -1.84
C HIS A 67 -11.12 -20.23 -3.29
N SER A 68 -10.07 -20.64 -4.00
CA SER A 68 -9.97 -20.35 -5.42
C SER A 68 -10.94 -21.23 -6.22
N VAL A 69 -11.66 -20.60 -7.14
CA VAL A 69 -12.55 -21.29 -8.08
C VAL A 69 -11.93 -21.16 -9.47
N SER A 70 -11.50 -22.29 -10.05
CA SER A 70 -10.86 -22.30 -11.37
C SER A 70 -9.69 -21.32 -11.51
N GLY A 71 -8.90 -21.12 -10.44
CA GLY A 71 -7.79 -20.16 -10.42
C GLY A 71 -8.20 -18.71 -10.18
N TYR A 72 -9.38 -18.47 -9.63
CA TYR A 72 -9.89 -17.12 -9.33
C TYR A 72 -10.40 -17.03 -7.89
N SER A 73 -10.72 -15.81 -7.48
CA SER A 73 -11.27 -15.43 -6.18
C SER A 73 -10.25 -15.43 -5.05
N PHE A 74 -9.48 -16.46 -4.82
CA PHE A 74 -8.48 -16.54 -3.75
C PHE A 74 -8.90 -15.79 -2.47
N ARG A 75 -8.14 -14.73 -2.08
CA ARG A 75 -8.49 -13.80 -1.00
C ARG A 75 -8.98 -12.43 -1.51
N ALA A 76 -9.40 -12.34 -2.78
CA ALA A 76 -9.85 -11.08 -3.35
C ALA A 76 -10.94 -10.42 -2.49
N GLY A 77 -10.93 -9.09 -2.43
CA GLY A 77 -11.85 -8.33 -1.58
C GLY A 77 -13.32 -8.72 -1.81
N GLY A 78 -14.06 -9.03 -0.73
CA GLY A 78 -15.44 -9.51 -0.79
C GLY A 78 -15.63 -10.98 -1.11
N SER A 79 -14.55 -11.73 -1.40
CA SER A 79 -14.64 -13.18 -1.65
C SER A 79 -14.83 -13.99 -0.35
N ALA A 80 -15.23 -15.25 -0.52
CA ALA A 80 -15.27 -16.20 0.59
C ALA A 80 -13.87 -16.41 1.21
N GLY A 81 -12.81 -16.34 0.39
CA GLY A 81 -11.43 -16.45 0.85
C GLY A 81 -11.01 -15.24 1.69
N ALA A 82 -11.39 -14.04 1.31
CA ALA A 82 -11.16 -12.85 2.13
C ALA A 82 -11.88 -12.95 3.49
N THR A 83 -13.14 -13.37 3.48
CA THR A 83 -13.91 -13.59 4.71
C THR A 83 -13.27 -14.68 5.59
N ALA A 84 -12.86 -15.81 5.00
CA ALA A 84 -12.17 -16.86 5.75
C ALA A 84 -10.85 -16.40 6.35
N THR A 85 -10.10 -15.53 5.63
CA THR A 85 -8.86 -14.92 6.11
C THR A 85 -9.12 -13.99 7.28
N ALA A 86 -10.14 -13.14 7.19
CA ALA A 86 -10.53 -12.26 8.30
C ALA A 86 -10.84 -13.06 9.58
N MET A 87 -11.59 -14.14 9.46
CA MET A 87 -11.91 -15.01 10.59
C MET A 87 -10.67 -15.71 11.14
N TRP A 88 -9.79 -16.21 10.29
CA TRP A 88 -8.51 -16.80 10.68
C TRP A 88 -7.63 -15.79 11.43
N LEU A 89 -7.48 -14.58 10.91
CA LEU A 89 -6.66 -13.53 11.53
C LEU A 89 -7.23 -13.10 12.89
N ARG A 90 -8.57 -12.93 12.98
CA ARG A 90 -9.27 -12.70 14.25
C ARG A 90 -8.92 -13.78 15.28
N ASP A 91 -9.03 -15.05 14.90
CA ASP A 91 -8.80 -16.17 15.80
C ASP A 91 -7.33 -16.24 16.25
N LYS A 92 -6.38 -15.89 15.36
CA LYS A 92 -4.97 -15.74 15.72
C LYS A 92 -4.78 -14.62 16.75
N PHE A 93 -5.33 -13.44 16.52
CA PHE A 93 -5.24 -12.32 17.47
C PHE A 93 -5.87 -12.67 18.83
N VAL A 94 -7.04 -13.30 18.83
CA VAL A 94 -7.68 -13.79 20.08
C VAL A 94 -6.77 -14.79 20.81
N SER A 95 -6.15 -15.73 20.09
CA SER A 95 -5.26 -16.74 20.68
C SER A 95 -4.01 -16.12 21.32
N LEU A 96 -3.56 -14.99 20.82
CA LEU A 96 -2.46 -14.20 21.40
C LEU A 96 -2.90 -13.43 22.66
N GLY A 97 -4.20 -13.26 22.88
CA GLY A 97 -4.77 -12.53 24.04
C GLY A 97 -4.91 -11.04 23.80
N LEU A 98 -5.02 -10.62 22.56
CA LEU A 98 -5.41 -9.26 22.20
C LEU A 98 -6.91 -9.03 22.43
N ASP A 99 -7.30 -7.77 22.63
CA ASP A 99 -8.68 -7.34 22.52
C ASP A 99 -9.00 -7.17 21.02
N VAL A 100 -9.99 -7.92 20.50
CA VAL A 100 -10.17 -8.08 19.05
C VAL A 100 -11.55 -7.61 18.63
N SER A 101 -11.61 -6.76 17.60
CA SER A 101 -12.83 -6.39 16.89
C SER A 101 -12.78 -6.78 15.41
N LEU A 102 -13.95 -7.13 14.87
CA LEU A 102 -14.20 -7.24 13.44
C LEU A 102 -15.05 -6.02 13.06
N GLU A 103 -14.48 -5.14 12.25
CA GLU A 103 -15.13 -3.90 11.84
C GLU A 103 -15.65 -4.06 10.43
N SER A 104 -16.97 -4.28 10.31
CA SER A 104 -17.61 -4.50 9.04
C SER A 104 -17.97 -3.20 8.33
N PHE A 105 -17.93 -3.25 7.01
CA PHE A 105 -18.47 -2.23 6.12
C PHE A 105 -19.04 -2.90 4.86
N GLU A 106 -20.10 -2.31 4.32
CA GLU A 106 -20.72 -2.80 3.07
C GLU A 106 -19.96 -2.25 1.86
N PHE A 107 -19.63 -3.14 0.93
CA PHE A 107 -18.98 -2.77 -0.32
C PHE A 107 -19.36 -3.71 -1.47
N THR A 108 -18.89 -3.38 -2.68
CA THR A 108 -19.11 -4.20 -3.86
C THR A 108 -18.25 -5.45 -3.82
N ASN A 109 -18.89 -6.61 -4.03
CA ASN A 109 -18.24 -7.88 -4.24
C ASN A 109 -18.18 -8.21 -5.72
N TRP A 110 -17.13 -8.87 -6.12
CA TRP A 110 -17.01 -9.48 -7.43
C TRP A 110 -16.59 -10.94 -7.27
N ASN A 111 -17.32 -11.82 -7.92
CA ASN A 111 -17.07 -13.25 -7.88
C ASN A 111 -17.06 -13.83 -9.27
N LEU A 112 -16.24 -14.85 -9.49
CA LEU A 112 -16.17 -15.60 -10.74
C LEU A 112 -16.45 -17.08 -10.44
N PRO A 113 -17.71 -17.53 -10.50
CA PRO A 113 -18.11 -18.87 -10.05
C PRO A 113 -17.65 -20.01 -10.97
N SER A 114 -17.22 -19.69 -12.20
CA SER A 114 -16.66 -20.66 -13.14
C SER A 114 -15.65 -20.00 -14.06
N GLN A 115 -14.84 -20.81 -14.75
CA GLN A 115 -13.82 -20.32 -15.66
C GLN A 115 -14.42 -19.54 -16.82
N PRO A 116 -13.88 -18.36 -17.16
CA PRO A 116 -14.24 -17.64 -18.38
C PRO A 116 -13.76 -18.41 -19.62
N ILE A 117 -14.41 -18.18 -20.74
CA ILE A 117 -14.15 -18.92 -21.99
C ILE A 117 -13.99 -17.93 -23.13
N LEU A 118 -12.97 -18.12 -23.96
CA LEU A 118 -12.82 -17.53 -25.27
C LEU A 118 -12.60 -18.65 -26.29
N ILE A 119 -13.49 -18.76 -27.24
CA ILE A 119 -13.40 -19.70 -28.37
C ILE A 119 -13.37 -18.87 -29.66
N ILE A 120 -12.37 -19.11 -30.47
CA ILE A 120 -12.26 -18.55 -31.81
C ILE A 120 -12.91 -19.52 -32.79
N ASP A 121 -13.73 -18.98 -33.66
CA ASP A 121 -14.47 -19.69 -34.72
C ASP A 121 -14.00 -19.12 -36.06
N GLU A 122 -13.31 -19.95 -36.86
CA GLU A 122 -12.59 -19.49 -38.04
C GLU A 122 -13.48 -19.25 -39.26
N ASP A 123 -14.61 -19.93 -39.36
CA ASP A 123 -15.57 -19.74 -40.45
C ASP A 123 -16.77 -18.86 -40.08
N GLY A 124 -16.93 -18.56 -38.82
CA GLY A 124 -17.93 -17.60 -38.31
C GLY A 124 -19.36 -18.14 -38.22
N ASP A 125 -19.57 -19.44 -38.36
CA ASP A 125 -20.92 -20.01 -38.43
C ASP A 125 -21.45 -20.57 -37.09
N ASN A 126 -20.61 -20.67 -36.06
CA ASN A 126 -20.92 -21.21 -34.72
C ASN A 126 -21.48 -22.66 -34.75
N SER A 127 -21.30 -23.38 -35.83
CA SER A 127 -22.00 -24.64 -36.04
C SER A 127 -21.11 -25.88 -35.95
N THR A 128 -19.79 -25.74 -36.10
CA THR A 128 -18.87 -26.87 -36.17
C THR A 128 -17.80 -26.83 -35.10
N THR A 129 -17.37 -28.00 -34.65
CA THR A 129 -16.33 -28.12 -33.64
C THR A 129 -14.92 -28.29 -34.22
N ASN A 130 -14.80 -28.37 -35.55
CA ASN A 130 -13.52 -28.70 -36.21
C ASN A 130 -12.67 -27.47 -36.51
N ASP A 131 -13.23 -26.28 -36.49
CA ASP A 131 -12.62 -24.98 -36.76
C ASP A 131 -12.71 -24.03 -35.54
N GLN A 132 -13.14 -24.56 -34.41
CA GLN A 132 -13.18 -23.85 -33.15
C GLN A 132 -11.92 -24.11 -32.33
N THR A 133 -11.28 -23.05 -31.89
CA THR A 133 -10.09 -23.08 -31.04
C THR A 133 -10.38 -22.39 -29.72
N GLN A 134 -10.33 -23.13 -28.61
CA GLN A 134 -10.37 -22.55 -27.29
C GLN A 134 -9.03 -21.90 -26.96
N ILE A 135 -9.07 -20.67 -26.45
CA ILE A 135 -7.89 -19.92 -26.01
C ILE A 135 -7.73 -20.12 -24.51
N GLU A 136 -6.79 -21.00 -24.14
CA GLU A 136 -6.59 -21.44 -22.76
C GLU A 136 -6.06 -20.33 -21.84
N SER A 137 -5.34 -19.33 -22.39
CA SER A 137 -4.82 -18.19 -21.61
C SER A 137 -5.88 -17.14 -21.29
N PHE A 138 -7.13 -17.30 -21.79
CA PHE A 138 -8.17 -16.30 -21.57
C PHE A 138 -8.61 -16.23 -20.12
N GLN A 139 -8.58 -15.04 -19.58
CA GLN A 139 -8.97 -14.72 -18.21
C GLN A 139 -9.90 -13.52 -18.20
N SER A 140 -10.86 -13.51 -17.25
CA SER A 140 -11.69 -12.34 -17.01
C SER A 140 -10.87 -11.20 -16.45
N GLU A 141 -11.27 -9.99 -16.78
CA GLU A 141 -10.86 -8.81 -16.03
C GLU A 141 -11.44 -8.87 -14.60
N HIS A 142 -10.63 -8.51 -13.60
CA HIS A 142 -11.12 -8.34 -12.23
C HIS A 142 -12.16 -7.21 -12.19
N PHE A 143 -13.31 -7.43 -11.58
CA PHE A 143 -14.49 -6.58 -11.71
C PHE A 143 -15.02 -6.44 -13.15
N GLY A 144 -14.66 -7.37 -14.04
CA GLY A 144 -15.24 -7.47 -15.39
C GLY A 144 -16.74 -7.71 -15.33
N TRP A 145 -17.49 -7.02 -16.19
CA TRP A 145 -18.92 -7.22 -16.32
C TRP A 145 -19.25 -8.62 -16.84
N PRO A 146 -20.33 -9.23 -16.36
CA PRO A 146 -20.75 -10.52 -16.87
C PRO A 146 -21.22 -10.42 -18.33
N THR A 147 -21.00 -11.50 -19.08
CA THR A 147 -21.73 -11.72 -20.32
C THR A 147 -23.16 -12.19 -20.01
N PRO A 148 -24.10 -12.10 -20.97
CA PRO A 148 -25.35 -12.85 -20.86
C PRO A 148 -25.11 -14.34 -20.62
N GLU A 149 -26.11 -15.05 -20.09
CA GLU A 149 -26.07 -16.50 -19.94
C GLU A 149 -25.79 -17.17 -21.31
N GLY A 150 -24.84 -18.08 -21.34
CA GLY A 150 -24.36 -18.72 -22.58
C GLY A 150 -23.26 -17.97 -23.33
N GLY A 151 -22.92 -16.74 -22.87
CA GLY A 151 -21.86 -15.93 -23.48
C GLY A 151 -22.36 -15.05 -24.63
N VAL A 152 -21.40 -14.39 -25.26
CA VAL A 152 -21.57 -13.55 -26.47
C VAL A 152 -20.89 -14.25 -27.63
N PHE A 153 -21.61 -14.43 -28.74
CA PHE A 153 -21.04 -14.82 -30.04
C PHE A 153 -21.17 -13.64 -31.00
N ALA A 154 -20.06 -13.20 -31.56
CA ALA A 154 -20.03 -12.06 -32.48
C ALA A 154 -18.77 -12.10 -33.36
N ASP A 155 -18.79 -11.32 -34.44
CA ASP A 155 -17.59 -11.09 -35.26
C ASP A 155 -16.43 -10.60 -34.37
N LEU A 156 -15.27 -11.16 -34.60
CA LEU A 156 -14.02 -10.72 -33.98
C LEU A 156 -13.32 -9.70 -34.88
N VAL A 157 -12.90 -8.61 -34.30
CA VAL A 157 -12.08 -7.59 -34.98
C VAL A 157 -10.86 -7.29 -34.13
N VAL A 158 -9.73 -7.13 -34.79
CA VAL A 158 -8.46 -6.76 -34.16
C VAL A 158 -8.18 -5.30 -34.41
N LEU A 159 -8.05 -4.52 -33.34
CA LEU A 159 -7.50 -3.17 -33.46
C LEU A 159 -6.00 -3.27 -33.67
N PRO A 160 -5.42 -2.50 -34.61
CA PRO A 160 -4.00 -2.61 -34.98
C PRO A 160 -3.10 -2.52 -33.73
N LEU A 161 -2.24 -3.51 -33.60
CA LEU A 161 -1.19 -3.55 -32.59
C LEU A 161 0.08 -2.97 -33.18
N PRO A 162 0.92 -2.26 -32.40
CA PRO A 162 2.22 -1.83 -32.86
C PRO A 162 3.10 -3.04 -33.23
N ASN A 163 4.00 -2.86 -34.18
CA ASN A 163 4.95 -3.89 -34.53
C ASN A 163 5.99 -4.06 -33.41
N ALA A 164 6.39 -5.30 -33.15
CA ALA A 164 7.38 -5.61 -32.10
C ALA A 164 8.76 -4.94 -32.32
N SER A 165 9.07 -4.47 -33.54
CA SER A 165 10.27 -3.71 -33.84
C SER A 165 10.22 -2.24 -33.39
N ASP A 166 9.06 -1.72 -33.03
CA ASP A 166 8.86 -0.28 -32.75
C ASP A 166 8.99 0.06 -31.27
N PHE A 167 9.39 -0.91 -30.44
CA PHE A 167 9.49 -0.76 -28.98
C PHE A 167 10.55 0.23 -28.47
N SER A 168 11.45 0.71 -29.35
CA SER A 168 12.46 1.72 -28.97
C SER A 168 11.90 3.14 -28.80
N ASP A 169 10.69 3.41 -29.30
CA ASP A 169 10.01 4.71 -29.27
C ASP A 169 8.68 4.67 -28.51
N VAL A 170 8.63 3.89 -27.46
CA VAL A 170 7.47 3.78 -26.56
C VAL A 170 7.16 5.15 -25.97
N GLY A 171 6.04 5.73 -26.38
CA GLY A 171 5.56 7.05 -25.96
C GLY A 171 5.29 8.05 -27.09
N LYS A 172 5.55 7.70 -28.36
CA LYS A 172 5.27 8.60 -29.48
C LYS A 172 4.30 7.97 -30.48
N ASN A 173 3.01 8.27 -30.33
CA ASN A 173 1.97 8.12 -31.37
C ASN A 173 2.00 6.81 -32.21
N LEU A 174 2.13 5.66 -31.56
CA LEU A 174 2.12 4.35 -32.22
C LEU A 174 0.74 3.96 -32.76
N ILE A 175 -0.30 4.72 -32.45
CA ILE A 175 -1.65 4.43 -32.91
C ILE A 175 -1.90 5.14 -34.23
N ASN A 176 -2.09 4.37 -35.29
CA ASN A 176 -2.69 4.91 -36.50
C ASN A 176 -4.18 5.17 -36.26
N THR A 177 -4.48 6.36 -35.71
CA THR A 177 -5.85 6.76 -35.36
C THR A 177 -6.79 6.73 -36.58
N THR A 178 -6.29 6.93 -37.79
CA THR A 178 -7.07 6.83 -39.03
C THR A 178 -7.52 5.40 -39.26
N LEU A 179 -6.61 4.44 -39.14
CA LEU A 179 -6.93 3.01 -39.29
C LEU A 179 -7.87 2.55 -38.16
N TRP A 180 -7.59 2.92 -36.92
CA TRP A 180 -8.45 2.63 -35.79
C TRP A 180 -9.89 3.13 -36.01
N ASN A 181 -10.04 4.35 -36.48
CA ASN A 181 -11.34 4.95 -36.75
C ASN A 181 -12.10 4.32 -37.92
N SER A 182 -11.40 3.67 -38.85
CA SER A 182 -12.02 2.97 -39.97
C SER A 182 -12.64 1.62 -39.58
N ILE A 183 -12.17 0.99 -38.48
CA ILE A 183 -12.68 -0.31 -38.02
C ILE A 183 -13.96 -0.10 -37.24
N ASN A 184 -15.04 -0.77 -37.63
CA ASN A 184 -16.28 -0.78 -36.85
C ASN A 184 -16.20 -1.75 -35.69
N THR A 185 -16.31 -1.25 -34.46
CA THR A 185 -16.28 -2.06 -33.22
C THR A 185 -17.65 -2.32 -32.62
N HIS A 186 -18.70 -1.68 -33.13
CA HIS A 186 -20.02 -1.75 -32.55
C HIS A 186 -20.60 -3.18 -32.54
N GLY A 187 -20.92 -3.69 -31.37
CA GLY A 187 -21.48 -5.03 -31.17
C GLY A 187 -20.52 -6.19 -31.45
N LYS A 188 -19.25 -5.92 -31.67
CA LYS A 188 -18.22 -6.94 -31.99
C LYS A 188 -17.39 -7.33 -30.78
N ILE A 189 -16.70 -8.45 -30.86
CA ILE A 189 -15.63 -8.81 -29.93
C ILE A 189 -14.37 -8.14 -30.47
N VAL A 190 -13.71 -7.33 -29.62
CA VAL A 190 -12.59 -6.50 -30.03
C VAL A 190 -11.33 -6.96 -29.32
N LEU A 191 -10.35 -7.46 -30.08
CA LEU A 191 -8.99 -7.65 -29.56
C LEU A 191 -8.20 -6.35 -29.66
N ILE A 192 -7.59 -5.96 -28.56
CA ILE A 192 -6.74 -4.77 -28.48
C ILE A 192 -5.47 -5.04 -27.69
N GLY A 193 -4.34 -4.53 -28.22
CA GLY A 193 -3.08 -4.54 -27.49
C GLY A 193 -3.02 -3.45 -26.42
N ARG A 194 -2.38 -3.77 -25.31
CA ARG A 194 -2.18 -2.84 -24.22
C ARG A 194 -0.72 -2.69 -23.85
N GLU A 195 -0.34 -1.46 -23.62
CA GLU A 195 0.95 -1.09 -23.08
C GLU A 195 0.87 -0.97 -21.55
N VAL A 196 1.96 -1.34 -20.86
CA VAL A 196 2.09 -1.20 -19.39
C VAL A 196 2.22 0.26 -18.99
N ARG A 197 2.78 1.09 -19.86
CA ARG A 197 2.92 2.52 -19.59
C ARG A 197 1.65 3.27 -19.95
N TRP A 198 1.20 4.04 -19.00
CA TRP A 198 0.03 4.90 -19.07
C TRP A 198 0.30 6.10 -20.00
N ASP A 199 0.02 5.96 -21.28
CA ASP A 199 0.00 7.10 -22.19
C ASP A 199 -1.42 7.65 -22.29
N SER A 200 -1.59 8.87 -21.79
CA SER A 200 -2.86 9.59 -21.84
C SER A 200 -3.45 9.74 -23.25
N SER A 201 -2.62 9.74 -24.29
CA SER A 201 -3.06 9.89 -25.68
C SER A 201 -3.67 8.62 -26.24
N TRP A 202 -3.06 7.46 -25.98
CA TRP A 202 -3.61 6.15 -26.32
C TRP A 202 -4.94 5.92 -25.65
N GLU A 203 -4.98 6.16 -24.37
CA GLU A 203 -6.15 6.00 -23.54
C GLU A 203 -7.31 6.88 -24.00
N GLN A 204 -7.06 8.14 -24.32
CA GLN A 204 -8.06 9.05 -24.87
C GLN A 204 -8.63 8.55 -26.20
N SER A 205 -7.77 8.05 -27.08
CA SER A 205 -8.18 7.50 -28.38
C SER A 205 -9.04 6.25 -28.22
N PHE A 206 -8.65 5.36 -27.31
CA PHE A 206 -9.37 4.15 -26.95
C PHE A 206 -10.76 4.46 -26.40
N ARG A 207 -10.87 5.37 -25.44
CA ARG A 207 -12.14 5.83 -24.86
C ARG A 207 -13.07 6.39 -25.92
N THR A 208 -12.55 7.29 -26.73
CA THR A 208 -13.32 7.95 -27.79
C THR A 208 -13.91 6.91 -28.74
N LYS A 209 -13.08 5.94 -29.14
CA LYS A 209 -13.51 4.88 -30.04
C LYS A 209 -14.59 4.00 -29.46
N LEU A 210 -14.35 3.42 -28.27
CA LEU A 210 -15.31 2.48 -27.68
C LEU A 210 -16.58 3.15 -27.22
N SER A 211 -16.55 4.43 -26.82
CA SER A 211 -17.76 5.19 -26.51
C SER A 211 -18.61 5.48 -27.77
N ALA A 212 -17.96 5.76 -28.90
CA ALA A 212 -18.67 6.02 -30.15
C ALA A 212 -19.23 4.74 -30.80
N GLN A 213 -18.57 3.61 -30.61
CA GLN A 213 -18.91 2.32 -31.19
C GLN A 213 -18.74 1.20 -30.15
N PRO A 214 -19.66 1.08 -29.17
CA PRO A 214 -19.53 0.14 -28.07
C PRO A 214 -19.40 -1.31 -28.55
N PRO A 215 -18.33 -2.03 -28.17
CA PRO A 215 -18.17 -3.45 -28.48
C PRO A 215 -19.11 -4.30 -27.64
N ALA A 216 -19.29 -5.55 -28.02
CA ALA A 216 -19.97 -6.54 -27.19
C ALA A 216 -19.06 -7.08 -26.08
N VAL A 217 -17.77 -7.27 -26.39
CA VAL A 217 -16.71 -7.71 -25.47
C VAL A 217 -15.39 -7.07 -25.87
N VAL A 218 -14.55 -6.76 -24.88
CA VAL A 218 -13.15 -6.36 -25.12
C VAL A 218 -12.22 -7.48 -24.66
N VAL A 219 -11.30 -7.85 -25.50
CA VAL A 219 -10.23 -8.80 -25.19
C VAL A 219 -8.90 -8.03 -25.29
N TYR A 220 -8.15 -8.01 -24.19
CA TYR A 220 -6.83 -7.40 -24.15
C TYR A 220 -5.74 -8.41 -24.40
N THR A 221 -4.66 -7.96 -25.00
CA THR A 221 -3.39 -8.68 -25.06
C THR A 221 -2.24 -7.72 -24.78
N TRP A 222 -1.12 -8.25 -24.28
CA TRP A 222 0.07 -7.43 -24.06
C TRP A 222 0.76 -7.06 -25.37
N TRP A 223 1.46 -5.94 -25.36
CA TRP A 223 2.29 -5.52 -26.49
C TRP A 223 3.66 -6.17 -26.52
N TYR A 224 4.09 -6.77 -25.43
CA TYR A 224 5.46 -7.25 -25.23
C TYR A 224 5.52 -8.75 -24.99
N PRO A 225 6.45 -9.47 -25.71
CA PRO A 225 6.59 -10.93 -25.59
C PRO A 225 6.95 -11.40 -24.17
N TRP A 226 7.74 -10.62 -23.42
CA TRP A 226 8.15 -11.01 -22.06
C TRP A 226 7.00 -10.99 -21.05
N MET A 227 5.90 -10.38 -21.38
CA MET A 227 4.69 -10.44 -20.56
C MET A 227 3.86 -11.72 -20.77
N SER A 228 4.27 -12.56 -21.70
CA SER A 228 3.66 -13.88 -21.91
C SER A 228 3.78 -14.79 -20.69
N PHE A 229 4.80 -14.58 -19.87
CA PHE A 229 5.05 -15.36 -18.67
C PHE A 229 4.23 -14.90 -17.47
N CYS A 230 3.62 -13.72 -17.54
CA CYS A 230 2.75 -13.19 -16.52
C CYS A 230 1.33 -13.16 -17.09
N PRO A 231 0.52 -14.20 -16.86
CA PRO A 231 -0.90 -14.10 -17.19
C PRO A 231 -1.44 -12.89 -16.44
N PRO A 232 -2.14 -11.97 -17.12
CA PRO A 232 -2.60 -10.75 -16.50
C PRO A 232 -3.76 -11.05 -15.56
N PHE A 233 -3.46 -11.37 -14.31
CA PHE A 233 -4.46 -11.38 -13.24
C PHE A 233 -4.89 -9.96 -12.90
N PHE A 234 -4.10 -9.03 -13.35
CA PHE A 234 -4.27 -7.65 -13.10
C PHE A 234 -4.66 -6.96 -14.38
N SER A 235 -5.86 -6.62 -14.48
CA SER A 235 -6.22 -5.58 -15.39
C SER A 235 -5.67 -4.28 -14.83
N SER A 236 -5.09 -3.46 -15.66
CA SER A 236 -4.85 -2.07 -15.35
C SER A 236 -6.16 -1.31 -15.09
N THR A 237 -7.27 -2.01 -15.15
CA THR A 237 -8.59 -1.63 -14.70
C THR A 237 -9.02 -2.50 -13.53
N GLY A 238 -8.25 -3.51 -13.15
CA GLY A 238 -8.53 -4.39 -12.04
C GLY A 238 -8.55 -3.66 -10.73
N GLY A 239 -9.72 -3.42 -10.19
CA GLY A 239 -9.88 -2.55 -9.06
C GLY A 239 -9.45 -1.10 -9.30
N ARG A 240 -8.65 -0.82 -10.32
CA ARG A 240 -8.35 0.50 -10.83
C ARG A 240 -9.10 0.69 -12.14
N PRO A 241 -10.22 1.38 -12.17
CA PRO A 241 -10.39 2.22 -13.31
C PRO A 241 -9.15 3.11 -13.27
N PRO A 242 -8.24 3.10 -14.26
CA PRO A 242 -7.17 4.08 -14.30
C PRO A 242 -7.80 5.42 -14.00
N SER A 243 -7.12 6.26 -13.22
CA SER A 243 -7.60 7.61 -12.90
C SER A 243 -8.01 8.37 -14.16
N SER A 244 -7.51 7.95 -15.27
CA SER A 244 -7.79 8.39 -16.61
C SER A 244 -8.88 7.57 -17.34
N LEU A 245 -9.15 6.29 -17.05
CA LEU A 245 -10.24 5.48 -17.64
C LEU A 245 -11.48 5.39 -16.74
N GLY A 246 -11.37 5.86 -15.50
CA GLY A 246 -12.31 5.66 -14.41
C GLY A 246 -13.79 5.60 -14.75
N PRO A 247 -14.44 6.65 -15.27
CA PRO A 247 -15.88 6.61 -15.47
C PRO A 247 -16.34 5.79 -16.69
N TYR A 248 -15.47 5.51 -17.65
CA TYR A 248 -15.90 5.00 -18.94
C TYR A 248 -16.03 3.48 -19.01
N TYR A 249 -15.19 2.74 -18.31
CA TYR A 249 -15.31 1.28 -18.24
C TYR A 249 -16.60 0.86 -17.55
N TRP A 250 -16.87 1.45 -16.39
CA TRP A 250 -18.11 1.22 -15.65
C TRP A 250 -19.34 1.72 -16.40
N ASN A 251 -19.20 2.79 -17.17
CA ASN A 251 -20.31 3.34 -17.97
C ASN A 251 -20.59 2.54 -19.24
N LEU A 252 -19.61 1.82 -19.79
CA LEU A 252 -19.81 1.00 -20.98
C LEU A 252 -20.52 -0.33 -20.67
N HIS A 253 -20.41 -0.82 -19.42
CA HIS A 253 -20.95 -2.13 -19.00
C HIS A 253 -20.58 -3.25 -19.97
N VAL A 254 -19.33 -3.24 -20.45
CA VAL A 254 -18.84 -4.17 -21.45
C VAL A 254 -18.01 -5.25 -20.78
N PRO A 255 -18.32 -6.53 -20.97
CA PRO A 255 -17.47 -7.61 -20.52
C PRO A 255 -16.06 -7.48 -21.09
N ALA A 256 -15.06 -7.77 -20.28
CA ALA A 256 -13.67 -7.72 -20.70
C ALA A 256 -12.83 -8.87 -20.13
N GLY A 257 -11.79 -9.22 -20.86
CA GLY A 257 -10.84 -10.24 -20.45
C GLY A 257 -9.50 -10.07 -21.16
N TRP A 258 -8.57 -10.97 -20.85
CA TRP A 258 -7.19 -10.90 -21.28
C TRP A 258 -6.74 -12.22 -21.89
N VAL A 259 -5.83 -12.13 -22.84
CA VAL A 259 -5.05 -13.25 -23.35
C VAL A 259 -3.56 -12.92 -23.26
N ASN A 260 -2.70 -13.94 -23.20
CA ASN A 260 -1.27 -13.73 -23.26
C ASN A 260 -0.84 -13.16 -24.62
N TYR A 261 0.42 -12.76 -24.73
CA TYR A 261 0.96 -12.15 -25.95
C TYR A 261 0.91 -13.10 -27.15
N GLU A 262 1.26 -14.37 -26.97
CA GLU A 262 1.30 -15.38 -28.02
C GLU A 262 -0.10 -15.66 -28.59
N ASP A 263 -1.09 -15.81 -27.73
CA ASP A 263 -2.47 -16.00 -28.16
C ASP A 263 -3.04 -14.75 -28.84
N GLY A 264 -2.66 -13.56 -28.33
CA GLY A 264 -2.99 -12.30 -29.00
C GLY A 264 -2.42 -12.20 -30.41
N LEU A 265 -1.17 -12.62 -30.62
CA LEU A 265 -0.55 -12.70 -31.95
C LEU A 265 -1.23 -13.74 -32.84
N LEU A 266 -1.52 -14.91 -32.30
CA LEU A 266 -2.21 -15.99 -33.02
C LEU A 266 -3.57 -15.51 -33.56
N ILE A 267 -4.36 -14.87 -32.71
CA ILE A 267 -5.66 -14.32 -33.09
C ILE A 267 -5.50 -13.26 -34.19
N ARG A 268 -4.54 -12.36 -34.05
CA ARG A 268 -4.25 -11.31 -35.04
C ARG A 268 -3.84 -11.89 -36.42
N GLU A 269 -2.99 -12.90 -36.41
CA GLU A 269 -2.51 -13.54 -37.65
C GLU A 269 -3.64 -14.24 -38.39
N ARG A 270 -4.52 -14.89 -37.67
CA ARG A 270 -5.70 -15.57 -38.23
C ARG A 270 -6.75 -14.57 -38.74
N GLU A 271 -7.03 -13.50 -38.00
CA GLU A 271 -8.00 -12.46 -38.41
C GLU A 271 -7.61 -11.79 -39.73
N ASN A 272 -6.32 -11.56 -39.97
CA ASN A 272 -5.84 -11.01 -41.26
C ASN A 272 -6.16 -11.91 -42.45
N SER A 273 -6.48 -13.16 -42.23
CA SER A 273 -6.69 -14.17 -43.29
C SER A 273 -8.15 -14.61 -43.41
N LEU A 274 -8.97 -14.43 -42.39
CA LEU A 274 -10.30 -15.01 -42.23
C LEU A 274 -11.28 -13.99 -41.65
N ASN A 275 -12.57 -14.13 -41.99
CA ASN A 275 -13.64 -13.41 -41.31
C ASN A 275 -14.04 -14.23 -40.07
N MET A 276 -13.33 -14.03 -38.97
CA MET A 276 -13.53 -14.80 -37.74
C MET A 276 -14.66 -14.25 -36.90
N SER A 277 -15.32 -15.15 -36.21
CA SER A 277 -16.14 -14.85 -35.05
C SER A 277 -15.50 -15.41 -33.78
N ALA A 278 -16.01 -15.02 -32.63
CA ALA A 278 -15.62 -15.61 -31.38
C ALA A 278 -16.80 -15.75 -30.44
N LYS A 279 -16.69 -16.71 -29.51
CA LYS A 279 -17.58 -16.85 -28.37
C LYS A 279 -16.81 -16.49 -27.11
N VAL A 280 -17.34 -15.53 -26.37
CA VAL A 280 -16.79 -15.14 -25.05
C VAL A 280 -17.83 -15.36 -23.98
N ALA A 281 -17.46 -16.04 -22.90
CA ALA A 281 -18.27 -16.14 -21.69
C ALA A 281 -17.44 -15.65 -20.49
N VAL A 282 -17.94 -14.63 -19.82
CA VAL A 282 -17.43 -14.13 -18.55
C VAL A 282 -18.55 -14.31 -17.53
N PRO A 283 -18.53 -15.36 -16.72
CA PRO A 283 -19.61 -15.71 -15.80
C PRO A 283 -19.47 -14.99 -14.45
N SER A 284 -19.02 -13.76 -14.44
CA SER A 284 -18.85 -12.99 -13.21
C SER A 284 -20.19 -12.65 -12.56
N VAL A 285 -20.16 -12.46 -11.24
CA VAL A 285 -21.29 -11.99 -10.43
C VAL A 285 -20.83 -10.76 -9.65
N ILE A 286 -21.58 -9.68 -9.78
CA ILE A 286 -21.35 -8.42 -9.08
C ILE A 286 -22.52 -8.21 -8.13
N ASP A 287 -22.27 -8.19 -6.84
CA ASP A 287 -23.25 -7.92 -5.79
C ASP A 287 -22.65 -7.01 -4.70
N SER A 288 -23.26 -6.93 -3.54
CA SER A 288 -22.71 -6.21 -2.40
C SER A 288 -22.80 -7.05 -1.13
N GLY A 289 -21.87 -6.87 -0.24
CA GLY A 289 -21.85 -7.59 1.02
C GLY A 289 -20.81 -7.04 1.99
N PRO A 290 -20.70 -7.65 3.18
CA PRO A 290 -19.82 -7.18 4.21
C PRO A 290 -18.36 -7.52 3.93
N HIS A 291 -17.49 -6.53 4.08
CA HIS A 291 -16.04 -6.68 4.20
C HIS A 291 -15.63 -6.40 5.63
N TYR A 292 -14.47 -6.89 6.08
CA TYR A 292 -14.10 -6.85 7.49
C TYR A 292 -12.66 -6.39 7.69
N ASN A 293 -12.43 -5.27 8.36
CA ASN A 293 -11.13 -5.01 8.97
C ASN A 293 -11.01 -5.81 10.26
N VAL A 294 -9.82 -6.34 10.52
CA VAL A 294 -9.54 -7.12 11.73
C VAL A 294 -8.60 -6.33 12.60
N VAL A 295 -9.07 -5.89 13.76
CA VAL A 295 -8.29 -5.06 14.69
C VAL A 295 -7.98 -5.84 15.94
N GLY A 296 -6.70 -6.00 16.26
CA GLY A 296 -6.21 -6.60 17.49
C GLY A 296 -5.50 -5.55 18.34
N LYS A 297 -6.01 -5.23 19.53
CA LYS A 297 -5.44 -4.21 20.41
C LYS A 297 -4.62 -4.82 21.54
N LEU A 298 -3.36 -4.39 21.64
CA LEU A 298 -2.54 -4.56 22.83
C LEU A 298 -2.60 -3.28 23.66
N GLN A 299 -3.17 -3.36 24.87
CA GLN A 299 -3.33 -2.21 25.75
C GLN A 299 -1.98 -1.67 26.25
N GLY A 300 -1.76 -0.38 26.08
CA GLY A 300 -0.63 0.36 26.61
C GLY A 300 -0.70 0.60 28.12
N ASP A 301 0.36 1.17 28.68
CA ASP A 301 0.48 1.42 30.12
C ASP A 301 -0.15 2.76 30.55
N ALA A 302 -0.12 3.76 29.67
CA ALA A 302 -0.66 5.07 29.96
C ALA A 302 -2.19 5.06 30.03
N ASN A 303 -2.75 5.91 30.90
CA ASN A 303 -4.19 6.22 30.87
C ASN A 303 -4.60 7.05 29.64
N GLU A 304 -3.83 6.96 28.57
CA GLU A 304 -3.99 7.76 27.38
C GLU A 304 -4.73 6.99 26.30
N SER A 305 -5.52 7.73 25.54
CA SER A 305 -6.23 7.23 24.36
C SER A 305 -5.36 7.09 23.11
N SER A 306 -4.03 7.30 23.25
CA SER A 306 -3.11 7.32 22.12
C SER A 306 -2.77 5.92 21.59
N PHE A 307 -2.60 5.84 20.27
CA PHE A 307 -2.39 4.57 19.56
C PHE A 307 -1.18 4.65 18.61
N VAL A 308 -0.51 3.50 18.45
CA VAL A 308 0.35 3.22 17.32
C VAL A 308 -0.31 2.12 16.50
N ILE A 309 -0.44 2.31 15.19
CA ILE A 309 -1.01 1.32 14.29
C ILE A 309 0.13 0.60 13.57
N VAL A 310 0.05 -0.74 13.54
CA VAL A 310 0.86 -1.61 12.70
C VAL A 310 -0.11 -2.38 11.81
N SER A 311 -0.03 -2.20 10.50
CA SER A 311 -1.03 -2.72 9.58
C SER A 311 -0.43 -3.41 8.35
N GLY A 312 -1.26 -4.15 7.66
CA GLY A 312 -1.07 -4.70 6.35
C GLY A 312 -2.40 -5.22 5.83
N HIS A 313 -2.60 -5.24 4.52
CA HIS A 313 -3.83 -5.80 3.96
C HIS A 313 -3.73 -7.31 3.81
N TYR A 314 -4.86 -7.99 3.94
CA TYR A 314 -4.91 -9.44 3.85
C TYR A 314 -5.62 -9.95 2.58
N ASP A 315 -6.25 -9.05 1.84
CA ASP A 315 -6.81 -9.38 0.54
C ASP A 315 -5.72 -9.44 -0.54
N THR A 316 -6.08 -9.98 -1.68
CA THR A 316 -5.20 -10.12 -2.84
C THR A 316 -5.98 -9.74 -4.09
N VAL A 317 -5.28 -9.47 -5.16
CA VAL A 317 -5.85 -9.59 -6.49
C VAL A 317 -6.22 -11.07 -6.76
N MET A 318 -6.51 -11.47 -7.98
CA MET A 318 -6.83 -12.87 -8.32
C MET A 318 -5.58 -13.78 -8.35
N THR A 319 -4.81 -13.77 -7.25
CA THR A 319 -3.61 -14.60 -7.04
C THR A 319 -3.62 -15.18 -5.63
N SER A 320 -2.72 -16.10 -5.32
CA SER A 320 -2.58 -16.58 -3.94
C SER A 320 -2.02 -15.50 -3.01
N GLY A 321 -1.31 -14.50 -3.54
CA GLY A 321 -0.82 -13.33 -2.82
C GLY A 321 0.15 -13.69 -1.71
N PHE A 322 1.16 -14.50 -2.02
CA PHE A 322 2.17 -14.93 -1.05
C PHE A 322 3.10 -13.76 -0.68
N VAL A 323 3.47 -12.93 -1.65
CA VAL A 323 4.20 -11.68 -1.43
C VAL A 323 3.23 -10.56 -1.13
N ASP A 324 2.22 -10.37 -1.98
CA ASP A 324 1.28 -9.27 -1.92
C ASP A 324 -0.14 -9.74 -1.52
N ASN A 325 -0.55 -9.57 -0.25
CA ASN A 325 0.28 -9.12 0.88
C ASN A 325 0.24 -10.17 2.01
N GLY A 326 0.50 -11.43 1.67
CA GLY A 326 0.64 -12.51 2.64
C GLY A 326 1.82 -12.27 3.57
N ALA A 327 2.97 -11.85 3.00
CA ALA A 327 4.17 -11.55 3.76
C ALA A 327 3.97 -10.40 4.76
N GLY A 328 3.33 -9.29 4.35
CA GLY A 328 3.05 -8.17 5.25
C GLY A 328 2.04 -8.51 6.33
N THR A 329 0.93 -9.18 5.99
CA THR A 329 -0.05 -9.67 6.99
C THR A 329 0.60 -10.62 8.00
N SER A 330 1.50 -11.48 7.53
CA SER A 330 2.26 -12.40 8.39
C SER A 330 3.24 -11.68 9.30
N ALA A 331 3.86 -10.61 8.81
CA ALA A 331 4.71 -9.74 9.62
C ALA A 331 3.92 -9.05 10.72
N VAL A 332 2.73 -8.51 10.42
CA VAL A 332 1.83 -7.91 11.41
C VAL A 332 1.42 -8.93 12.48
N LEU A 333 1.10 -10.17 12.09
CA LEU A 333 0.76 -11.22 13.04
C LEU A 333 1.96 -11.64 13.91
N GLU A 334 3.15 -11.72 13.34
CA GLU A 334 4.37 -12.02 14.10
C GLU A 334 4.71 -10.90 15.09
N LEU A 335 4.54 -9.64 14.69
CA LEU A 335 4.69 -8.49 15.59
C LEU A 335 3.68 -8.53 16.74
N ALA A 336 2.42 -8.86 16.44
CA ALA A 336 1.40 -9.07 17.47
C ALA A 336 1.81 -10.14 18.48
N ARG A 337 2.37 -11.26 18.01
CA ARG A 337 2.90 -12.33 18.86
C ARG A 337 4.09 -11.85 19.70
N VAL A 338 5.04 -11.13 19.10
CA VAL A 338 6.23 -10.62 19.78
C VAL A 338 5.86 -9.67 20.91
N PHE A 339 5.03 -8.67 20.61
CA PHE A 339 4.66 -7.66 21.61
C PHE A 339 3.76 -8.22 22.72
N THR A 340 2.82 -9.10 22.39
CA THR A 340 2.02 -9.78 23.42
C THR A 340 2.86 -10.68 24.32
N LYS A 341 3.85 -11.40 23.74
CA LYS A 341 4.79 -12.19 24.52
C LYS A 341 5.68 -11.32 25.38
N ALA A 342 6.27 -10.27 24.83
CA ALA A 342 7.10 -9.33 25.58
C ALA A 342 6.33 -8.68 26.74
N ALA A 343 5.06 -8.30 26.55
CA ALA A 343 4.22 -7.76 27.59
C ALA A 343 3.91 -8.79 28.69
N LYS A 344 3.58 -10.04 28.33
CA LYS A 344 3.32 -11.13 29.27
C LYS A 344 4.53 -11.52 30.11
N GLU A 345 5.72 -11.46 29.52
CA GLU A 345 6.99 -11.77 30.19
C GLU A 345 7.59 -10.58 30.95
N GLY A 346 6.93 -9.41 30.91
CA GLY A 346 7.41 -8.19 31.56
C GLY A 346 8.66 -7.58 30.93
N LEU A 347 8.98 -7.99 29.70
CA LEU A 347 10.13 -7.48 28.95
C LEU A 347 9.89 -6.08 28.39
N PHE A 348 8.66 -5.84 27.94
CA PHE A 348 8.26 -4.57 27.34
C PHE A 348 6.76 -4.34 27.52
N LYS A 349 6.39 -3.16 27.97
CA LYS A 349 5.01 -2.71 28.02
C LYS A 349 4.94 -1.36 27.29
N PRO A 350 4.24 -1.29 26.16
CA PRO A 350 4.20 -0.07 25.36
C PRO A 350 3.50 1.05 26.14
N ASN A 351 3.97 2.28 25.96
CA ASN A 351 3.31 3.44 26.57
C ASN A 351 1.94 3.69 25.91
N TYR A 352 1.92 3.75 24.59
CA TYR A 352 0.68 3.84 23.80
C TYR A 352 0.13 2.44 23.50
N SER A 353 -1.17 2.32 23.35
CA SER A 353 -1.76 1.06 22.86
C SER A 353 -1.30 0.78 21.44
N ILE A 354 -1.04 -0.50 21.12
CA ILE A 354 -0.68 -0.91 19.76
C ILE A 354 -1.90 -1.57 19.12
N LEU A 355 -2.31 -1.08 17.96
CA LEU A 355 -3.34 -1.70 17.14
C LEU A 355 -2.65 -2.47 16.01
N PHE A 356 -2.85 -3.78 15.96
CA PHE A 356 -2.46 -4.63 14.85
C PHE A 356 -3.67 -4.79 13.94
N ILE A 357 -3.57 -4.30 12.70
CA ILE A 357 -4.73 -4.25 11.82
C ILE A 357 -4.45 -5.02 10.52
N GLY A 358 -5.34 -5.99 10.21
CA GLY A 358 -5.47 -6.53 8.87
C GLY A 358 -6.56 -5.79 8.12
N PHE A 359 -6.19 -5.01 7.09
CA PHE A 359 -7.15 -4.32 6.26
C PHE A 359 -7.72 -5.21 5.18
N ALA A 360 -8.99 -5.01 4.88
CA ALA A 360 -9.68 -5.65 3.76
C ALA A 360 -9.64 -4.76 2.54
N SER A 361 -9.60 -5.37 1.35
CA SER A 361 -9.94 -4.69 0.10
C SER A 361 -9.05 -3.47 -0.20
N GLU A 362 -7.77 -3.59 0.12
CA GLU A 362 -6.73 -2.63 -0.29
C GLU A 362 -6.67 -2.59 -1.81
N GLU A 363 -6.65 -3.77 -2.43
CA GLU A 363 -6.58 -4.00 -3.87
C GLU A 363 -7.77 -3.44 -4.66
N LEU A 364 -8.81 -3.06 -3.95
CA LEU A 364 -9.97 -2.36 -4.52
C LEU A 364 -9.89 -0.84 -4.38
N GLY A 365 -8.76 -0.29 -3.97
CA GLY A 365 -8.51 1.13 -3.84
C GLY A 365 -8.58 1.63 -2.41
N LEU A 366 -7.84 1.03 -1.52
CA LEU A 366 -7.71 1.43 -0.11
C LEU A 366 -9.07 1.42 0.61
N VAL A 367 -9.96 0.46 0.24
CA VAL A 367 -11.35 0.49 0.70
C VAL A 367 -11.43 0.22 2.20
N GLY A 368 -10.66 -0.74 2.71
CA GLY A 368 -10.64 -1.11 4.11
C GLY A 368 -10.11 -0.01 5.01
N SER A 369 -8.92 0.49 4.72
CA SER A 369 -8.29 1.58 5.48
C SER A 369 -9.09 2.87 5.41
N SER A 370 -9.68 3.20 4.25
CA SER A 370 -10.57 4.36 4.11
C SER A 370 -11.83 4.23 4.95
N ASN A 371 -12.43 3.03 5.04
CA ASN A 371 -13.59 2.80 5.90
C ASN A 371 -13.21 2.80 7.39
N TYR A 372 -12.01 2.33 7.75
CA TYR A 372 -11.48 2.48 9.11
C TYR A 372 -11.38 3.95 9.50
N VAL A 373 -10.72 4.78 8.68
CA VAL A 373 -10.63 6.23 8.91
C VAL A 373 -12.01 6.87 9.03
N LYS A 374 -12.98 6.45 8.21
CA LYS A 374 -14.36 6.94 8.29
C LYS A 374 -15.01 6.61 9.65
N GLN A 375 -14.88 5.37 10.11
CA GLN A 375 -15.48 4.91 11.35
C GLN A 375 -14.82 5.53 12.59
N HIS A 376 -13.50 5.77 12.54
CA HIS A 376 -12.66 6.30 13.61
C HIS A 376 -12.27 7.78 13.44
N LYS A 377 -13.03 8.54 12.66
CA LYS A 377 -12.69 9.93 12.30
C LYS A 377 -12.42 10.83 13.52
N GLY A 378 -13.14 10.61 14.61
CA GLY A 378 -12.94 11.34 15.86
C GLY A 378 -11.69 10.96 16.65
N GLU A 379 -11.12 9.78 16.39
CA GLU A 379 -9.96 9.21 17.08
C GLU A 379 -8.65 9.44 16.30
N MET A 380 -8.71 9.92 15.06
CA MET A 380 -7.53 10.13 14.23
C MET A 380 -6.46 10.99 14.89
N LYS A 381 -6.85 11.98 15.69
CA LYS A 381 -5.95 12.85 16.46
C LYS A 381 -5.17 12.11 17.56
N ASP A 382 -5.65 10.95 17.99
CA ASP A 382 -5.08 10.13 19.06
C ASP A 382 -4.09 9.08 18.48
N ILE A 383 -4.02 8.95 17.16
CA ILE A 383 -3.06 8.08 16.47
C ILE A 383 -1.72 8.80 16.35
N VAL A 384 -0.70 8.26 17.01
CA VAL A 384 0.67 8.81 17.05
C VAL A 384 1.44 8.49 15.78
N ALA A 385 1.34 7.24 15.31
CA ALA A 385 2.00 6.78 14.11
C ALA A 385 1.26 5.62 13.46
N VAL A 386 1.44 5.49 12.14
CA VAL A 386 0.99 4.34 11.34
C VAL A 386 2.18 3.73 10.62
N ILE A 387 2.42 2.46 10.84
CA ILE A 387 3.44 1.67 10.14
C ILE A 387 2.71 0.59 9.36
N ASN A 388 2.59 0.78 8.06
CA ASN A 388 1.99 -0.19 7.16
C ASN A 388 3.08 -1.09 6.56
N VAL A 389 2.85 -2.39 6.54
CA VAL A 389 3.79 -3.39 6.03
C VAL A 389 3.18 -4.04 4.81
N ASP A 390 3.83 -3.83 3.66
CA ASP A 390 3.30 -4.27 2.39
C ASP A 390 4.40 -4.90 1.53
N SER A 391 4.18 -6.14 1.07
CA SER A 391 5.09 -6.85 0.16
C SER A 391 6.54 -6.85 0.64
N VAL A 392 6.79 -7.41 1.82
CA VAL A 392 8.11 -7.50 2.47
C VAL A 392 8.73 -8.88 2.31
N GLY A 393 10.04 -9.02 2.60
CA GLY A 393 10.75 -10.31 2.68
C GLY A 393 11.90 -10.49 1.71
N SER A 394 12.23 -9.50 0.84
CA SER A 394 13.45 -9.55 0.03
C SER A 394 14.68 -9.05 0.79
N ASP A 395 15.82 -9.00 0.14
CA ASP A 395 17.08 -8.49 0.71
C ASP A 395 17.10 -6.95 0.88
N SER A 396 16.16 -6.25 0.28
CA SER A 396 16.04 -4.80 0.28
C SER A 396 14.83 -4.34 1.09
N LEU A 397 14.94 -3.23 1.78
CA LEU A 397 13.84 -2.59 2.50
C LEU A 397 13.75 -1.11 2.11
N TYR A 398 12.55 -0.69 1.77
CA TYR A 398 12.24 0.70 1.47
C TYR A 398 11.21 1.22 2.46
N VAL A 399 11.30 2.50 2.77
CA VAL A 399 10.36 3.21 3.62
C VAL A 399 9.88 4.46 2.87
N THR A 400 8.57 4.70 2.89
CA THR A 400 8.01 5.90 2.27
C THR A 400 8.34 7.12 3.10
N GLN A 401 8.60 8.25 2.44
CA GLN A 401 8.96 9.48 3.13
C GLN A 401 7.75 10.12 3.82
N THR A 402 7.94 10.50 5.09
CA THR A 402 7.01 11.34 5.84
C THR A 402 7.09 12.78 5.33
N GLU A 403 5.96 13.48 5.19
CA GLU A 403 5.96 14.87 4.74
C GLU A 403 6.76 15.78 5.70
N PRO A 404 7.76 16.54 5.20
CA PRO A 404 8.62 17.36 6.04
C PRO A 404 7.86 18.40 6.85
N GLY A 405 8.11 18.45 8.15
CA GLY A 405 7.63 19.50 9.05
C GLY A 405 6.26 19.27 9.68
N GLU A 406 5.63 18.14 9.43
CA GLU A 406 4.36 17.76 10.01
C GLU A 406 4.48 16.37 10.68
N GLY A 407 4.42 16.30 12.00
CA GLY A 407 4.64 15.09 12.78
C GLY A 407 6.12 14.91 13.21
N PHE A 408 6.45 13.73 13.71
CA PHE A 408 7.84 13.35 13.92
C PHE A 408 8.36 12.56 12.70
N ASP A 409 9.67 12.54 12.56
CA ASP A 409 10.38 11.87 11.47
C ASP A 409 10.32 10.33 11.64
N LEU A 410 9.23 9.73 11.20
CA LEU A 410 9.02 8.29 11.32
C LEU A 410 9.95 7.49 10.39
N ASP A 411 10.18 7.99 9.20
CA ASP A 411 11.04 7.36 8.20
C ASP A 411 12.51 7.40 8.62
N GLY A 412 12.99 8.53 9.17
CA GLY A 412 14.30 8.59 9.81
C GLY A 412 14.43 7.62 10.99
N LEU A 413 13.40 7.52 11.83
CA LEU A 413 13.36 6.55 12.93
C LEU A 413 13.43 5.10 12.43
N VAL A 414 12.78 4.76 11.34
CA VAL A 414 12.86 3.42 10.70
C VAL A 414 14.26 3.17 10.14
N GLN A 415 14.89 4.17 9.52
CA GLN A 415 16.25 4.05 9.01
C GLN A 415 17.27 3.85 10.15
N ASP A 416 17.13 4.59 11.24
CA ASP A 416 17.96 4.42 12.42
C ASP A 416 17.79 3.02 13.04
N ALA A 417 16.55 2.54 13.15
CA ALA A 417 16.26 1.19 13.61
C ALA A 417 16.90 0.13 12.70
N ALA A 418 16.88 0.33 11.39
CA ALA A 418 17.55 -0.56 10.44
C ALA A 418 19.08 -0.54 10.62
N ALA A 419 19.67 0.65 10.75
CA ALA A 419 21.10 0.80 10.95
C ALA A 419 21.59 0.13 12.25
N ASP A 420 20.87 0.28 13.36
CA ASP A 420 21.19 -0.34 14.64
C ASP A 420 21.06 -1.88 14.62
N LEU A 421 20.29 -2.41 13.68
CA LEU A 421 20.15 -3.83 13.39
C LEU A 421 21.11 -4.33 12.30
N ASN A 422 22.11 -3.51 11.90
CA ASN A 422 23.08 -3.79 10.83
C ASN A 422 22.40 -4.14 9.48
N THR A 423 21.31 -3.46 9.17
CA THR A 423 20.64 -3.51 7.88
C THR A 423 20.40 -2.09 7.38
N SER A 424 19.70 -1.93 6.25
CA SER A 424 19.40 -0.60 5.71
C SER A 424 17.95 -0.51 5.30
N ALA A 425 17.36 0.67 5.46
CA ALA A 425 16.10 1.05 4.83
C ALA A 425 16.36 2.29 3.96
N THR A 426 15.90 2.24 2.73
CA THR A 426 16.10 3.31 1.75
C THR A 426 14.82 4.14 1.62
N PHE A 427 14.96 5.45 1.55
CA PHE A 427 13.82 6.33 1.29
C PHE A 427 13.24 6.11 -0.09
N TYR A 428 11.92 6.20 -0.14
CA TYR A 428 11.19 6.09 -1.38
C TYR A 428 9.96 7.02 -1.41
N GLU A 429 9.86 7.85 -2.46
CA GLU A 429 8.80 8.85 -2.58
C GLU A 429 7.51 8.30 -3.16
N THR A 430 6.95 7.23 -2.67
CA THR A 430 5.61 6.86 -3.10
C THR A 430 4.72 6.39 -1.99
N GLY A 431 3.51 6.87 -2.03
CA GLY A 431 2.38 6.26 -1.41
C GLY A 431 1.73 5.28 -2.38
N GLY A 432 0.96 4.38 -1.92
CA GLY A 432 0.23 3.44 -2.77
C GLY A 432 -0.43 2.33 -2.01
N SER A 433 -0.38 2.33 -0.66
CA SER A 433 -1.02 1.34 0.18
C SER A 433 -1.79 2.00 1.33
N ASP A 434 -2.26 1.22 2.29
CA ASP A 434 -3.22 1.61 3.34
C ASP A 434 -2.82 2.83 4.20
N GLN A 435 -1.51 3.12 4.36
CA GLN A 435 -1.06 4.30 5.11
C GLN A 435 -1.56 5.63 4.49
N GLU A 436 -1.88 5.64 3.19
CA GLU A 436 -2.39 6.84 2.52
C GLU A 436 -3.73 7.30 3.09
N ALA A 437 -4.59 6.37 3.49
CA ALA A 437 -5.87 6.73 4.12
C ALA A 437 -5.69 7.55 5.39
N PHE A 438 -4.57 7.36 6.09
CA PHE A 438 -4.21 8.08 7.31
C PHE A 438 -3.40 9.34 7.01
N ARG A 439 -2.40 9.23 6.15
CA ARG A 439 -1.46 10.31 5.82
C ARG A 439 -2.15 11.47 5.11
N ASP A 440 -2.90 11.15 4.06
CA ASP A 440 -3.68 12.11 3.29
C ASP A 440 -5.10 11.58 2.97
N PRO A 441 -6.02 11.72 3.94
CA PRO A 441 -7.41 11.28 3.73
C PRO A 441 -8.09 11.92 2.51
N SER A 442 -7.62 13.09 2.05
CA SER A 442 -8.14 13.74 0.86
C SER A 442 -7.72 13.01 -0.41
N VAL A 443 -6.45 12.61 -0.48
CA VAL A 443 -5.92 11.80 -1.60
C VAL A 443 -6.58 10.44 -1.60
N ALA A 444 -6.64 9.74 -0.47
CA ALA A 444 -7.31 8.44 -0.36
C ALA A 444 -8.79 8.51 -0.76
N ASN A 445 -9.52 9.54 -0.32
CA ASN A 445 -10.90 9.75 -0.77
C ASN A 445 -11.00 10.01 -2.28
N SER A 446 -9.98 10.64 -2.87
CA SER A 446 -9.93 10.87 -4.31
C SER A 446 -9.65 9.56 -5.06
N ILE A 447 -8.72 8.74 -4.58
CA ILE A 447 -8.45 7.39 -5.10
C ILE A 447 -9.75 6.58 -5.05
N TYR A 448 -10.40 6.49 -3.90
CA TYR A 448 -11.67 5.79 -3.74
C TYR A 448 -12.75 6.25 -4.73
N SER A 449 -12.94 7.57 -4.89
CA SER A 449 -13.93 8.11 -5.81
C SER A 449 -13.57 7.94 -7.28
N GLN A 450 -12.28 7.86 -7.59
CA GLN A 450 -11.80 7.60 -8.95
C GLN A 450 -11.99 6.13 -9.33
N TRP A 451 -11.74 5.23 -8.40
CA TRP A 451 -11.91 3.79 -8.62
C TRP A 451 -13.39 3.39 -8.65
N TRP A 452 -14.21 4.08 -7.87
CA TRP A 452 -15.63 3.81 -7.73
C TRP A 452 -16.45 5.07 -8.05
N PRO A 453 -16.61 5.43 -9.33
CA PRO A 453 -17.32 6.63 -9.74
C PRO A 453 -18.73 6.70 -9.17
N GLY A 454 -19.06 7.84 -8.56
CA GLY A 454 -20.33 8.04 -7.87
C GLY A 454 -20.35 7.59 -6.42
N LEU A 455 -19.29 6.93 -5.94
CA LEU A 455 -19.12 6.63 -4.53
C LEU A 455 -18.11 7.58 -3.89
N SER A 456 -18.24 7.79 -2.59
CA SER A 456 -17.31 8.55 -1.78
C SER A 456 -17.30 7.97 -0.37
N VAL A 457 -16.15 7.71 0.16
CA VAL A 457 -16.03 7.26 1.54
C VAL A 457 -16.28 8.39 2.54
N GLY A 458 -16.04 9.64 2.14
CA GLY A 458 -16.37 10.82 2.96
C GLY A 458 -15.34 11.13 4.05
N ILE A 459 -14.05 10.92 3.77
CA ILE A 459 -12.94 11.14 4.73
C ILE A 459 -12.10 12.38 4.43
N ARG A 460 -12.42 13.20 3.45
CA ARG A 460 -11.62 14.38 3.05
C ARG A 460 -11.31 15.36 4.18
N ASP A 461 -12.17 15.42 5.19
CA ASP A 461 -12.05 16.29 6.35
C ASP A 461 -11.57 15.55 7.62
N ALA A 462 -11.11 14.30 7.48
CA ALA A 462 -10.46 13.60 8.58
C ALA A 462 -9.11 14.24 8.92
N VAL A 463 -8.73 14.21 10.19
CA VAL A 463 -7.44 14.72 10.64
C VAL A 463 -6.32 13.81 10.14
N PRO A 464 -5.36 14.30 9.37
CA PRO A 464 -4.25 13.47 8.90
C PRO A 464 -3.34 13.00 10.02
N VAL A 465 -2.87 11.76 9.95
CA VAL A 465 -1.79 11.22 10.77
C VAL A 465 -0.49 11.37 9.97
N LYS A 466 0.26 12.42 10.24
CA LYS A 466 1.43 12.79 9.43
C LYS A 466 2.61 11.81 9.55
N SER A 467 2.77 11.19 10.72
CA SER A 467 3.75 10.12 10.93
C SER A 467 3.19 8.77 10.44
N SER A 468 2.99 8.65 9.14
CA SER A 468 2.48 7.44 8.48
C SER A 468 3.43 7.00 7.39
N ALA A 469 3.94 5.79 7.50
CA ALA A 469 4.90 5.22 6.56
C ALA A 469 4.49 3.82 6.12
N MET A 470 4.86 3.45 4.89
CA MET A 470 4.82 2.08 4.38
C MET A 470 6.24 1.52 4.35
N LEU A 471 6.40 0.27 4.76
CA LEU A 471 7.60 -0.52 4.55
C LEU A 471 7.33 -1.56 3.49
N VAL A 472 8.21 -1.60 2.49
CA VAL A 472 8.07 -2.46 1.31
C VAL A 472 9.46 -2.96 0.87
N SER A 473 9.51 -4.11 0.23
CA SER A 473 10.78 -4.70 -0.21
C SER A 473 11.19 -4.36 -1.65
N PHE A 474 10.46 -3.52 -2.34
CA PHE A 474 10.80 -3.08 -3.71
C PHE A 474 10.30 -1.66 -3.95
N PRO A 475 10.97 -0.91 -4.85
CA PRO A 475 10.48 0.40 -5.23
C PRO A 475 9.20 0.27 -6.07
N LEU A 476 8.09 0.82 -5.59
CA LEU A 476 6.78 0.76 -6.26
C LEU A 476 6.70 1.60 -7.55
N LEU A 477 7.69 2.43 -7.87
CA LEU A 477 7.68 3.28 -9.07
C LEU A 477 8.64 2.82 -10.15
N TYR A 478 8.06 2.62 -11.33
CA TYR A 478 8.64 2.79 -12.68
C TYR A 478 10.14 2.49 -12.83
N SER A 479 10.63 1.41 -12.24
CA SER A 479 11.93 0.87 -12.65
C SER A 479 11.75 0.17 -13.99
N ASP A 480 12.82 0.06 -14.79
CA ASP A 480 12.83 -0.82 -15.95
C ASP A 480 12.48 -2.28 -15.61
N GLU A 481 12.48 -2.62 -14.32
CA GLU A 481 12.10 -3.91 -13.77
C GLU A 481 10.59 -4.17 -13.84
N TRP A 482 9.72 -3.16 -13.69
CA TRP A 482 8.29 -3.28 -13.98
C TRP A 482 8.01 -3.66 -15.45
N ASN A 483 8.90 -3.25 -16.34
CA ASN A 483 8.81 -3.60 -17.76
C ASN A 483 9.30 -5.03 -18.05
N ARG A 484 9.96 -5.71 -17.10
CA ARG A 484 10.57 -7.04 -17.27
C ARG A 484 9.94 -8.13 -16.40
N GLY A 485 8.92 -7.80 -15.63
CA GLY A 485 8.33 -8.62 -14.60
C GLY A 485 8.32 -7.83 -13.28
N SER A 486 7.23 -7.89 -12.54
CA SER A 486 7.14 -7.18 -11.27
C SER A 486 8.17 -7.72 -10.28
N PRO A 487 8.93 -6.89 -9.56
CA PRO A 487 9.74 -7.37 -8.45
C PRO A 487 8.86 -8.14 -7.46
N GLY A 488 9.29 -9.32 -7.03
CA GLY A 488 8.48 -10.22 -6.21
C GLY A 488 7.31 -10.88 -6.93
N TRP A 489 7.16 -10.61 -8.24
CA TRP A 489 6.11 -11.18 -9.09
C TRP A 489 4.68 -10.95 -8.58
N ILE A 490 4.49 -9.87 -7.81
CA ILE A 490 3.17 -9.48 -7.32
C ILE A 490 2.18 -9.29 -8.47
N HIS A 491 0.90 -9.50 -8.21
CA HIS A 491 -0.17 -9.40 -9.20
C HIS A 491 0.00 -10.36 -10.40
N THR A 492 0.73 -11.45 -10.21
CA THR A 492 0.94 -12.46 -11.26
C THR A 492 0.68 -13.87 -10.72
N ALA A 493 0.55 -14.86 -11.61
CA ALA A 493 0.44 -16.26 -11.23
C ALA A 493 1.68 -16.80 -10.50
N PHE A 494 2.79 -16.06 -10.53
CA PHE A 494 4.02 -16.43 -9.83
C PHE A 494 4.03 -16.00 -8.36
N ASP A 495 3.10 -15.16 -7.93
CA ASP A 495 2.96 -14.76 -6.52
C ASP A 495 2.37 -15.89 -5.68
N ASN A 496 3.19 -16.94 -5.48
CA ASN A 496 2.85 -18.13 -4.72
C ASN A 496 4.11 -18.81 -4.16
N SER A 497 3.94 -19.65 -3.12
CA SER A 497 5.03 -20.33 -2.43
C SER A 497 5.74 -21.43 -3.22
N THR A 498 5.28 -21.78 -4.40
CA THR A 498 5.87 -22.82 -5.26
C THR A 498 6.64 -22.28 -6.45
N SER A 499 6.47 -21.01 -6.76
CA SER A 499 7.16 -20.34 -7.84
C SER A 499 8.63 -20.12 -7.50
N THR A 500 9.53 -20.46 -8.43
CA THR A 500 10.97 -20.18 -8.28
C THR A 500 11.27 -18.70 -8.23
N GLU A 501 10.47 -17.90 -8.92
CA GLU A 501 10.53 -16.44 -8.95
C GLU A 501 10.29 -15.86 -7.56
N THR A 502 9.21 -16.24 -6.93
CA THR A 502 8.87 -15.81 -5.56
C THR A 502 9.85 -16.35 -4.53
N LEU A 503 10.22 -17.63 -4.62
CA LEU A 503 11.18 -18.23 -3.69
C LEU A 503 12.59 -17.65 -3.78
N SER A 504 12.97 -17.08 -4.93
CA SER A 504 14.24 -16.36 -5.07
C SER A 504 14.21 -14.96 -4.46
N TRP A 505 13.04 -14.45 -4.13
CA TRP A 505 12.83 -13.09 -3.65
C TRP A 505 12.45 -13.04 -2.16
N LEU A 506 11.49 -13.88 -1.72
CA LEU A 506 11.01 -13.90 -0.34
C LEU A 506 11.73 -14.99 0.46
N GLU A 507 12.55 -14.56 1.41
CA GLU A 507 13.31 -15.45 2.29
C GLU A 507 12.95 -15.23 3.78
N PRO A 508 12.76 -16.30 4.56
CA PRO A 508 12.46 -16.18 6.01
C PRO A 508 13.47 -15.34 6.78
N GLY A 509 14.76 -15.41 6.39
CA GLY A 509 15.81 -14.63 7.04
C GLY A 509 15.73 -13.12 6.77
N ASN A 510 15.35 -12.73 5.57
CA ASN A 510 15.12 -11.33 5.22
C ASN A 510 13.84 -10.79 5.85
N LEU A 511 12.77 -11.59 5.80
CA LEU A 511 11.51 -11.28 6.48
C LEU A 511 11.76 -11.04 7.98
N GLU A 512 12.57 -11.88 8.65
CA GLU A 512 12.95 -11.69 10.05
C GLU A 512 13.65 -10.35 10.29
N LYS A 513 14.65 -10.00 9.45
CA LYS A 513 15.36 -8.72 9.57
C LYS A 513 14.40 -7.53 9.47
N GLN A 514 13.50 -7.56 8.50
CA GLN A 514 12.56 -6.48 8.27
C GLN A 514 11.52 -6.36 9.38
N ILE A 515 11.00 -7.48 9.89
CA ILE A 515 10.11 -7.49 11.07
C ILE A 515 10.83 -6.94 12.32
N LYS A 516 12.12 -7.23 12.49
CA LYS A 516 12.93 -6.64 13.59
C LYS A 516 13.03 -5.13 13.47
N VAL A 517 13.20 -4.60 12.26
CA VAL A 517 13.18 -3.14 12.03
C VAL A 517 11.84 -2.53 12.45
N VAL A 518 10.73 -3.14 12.03
CA VAL A 518 9.39 -2.67 12.44
C VAL A 518 9.22 -2.77 13.97
N ALA A 519 9.61 -3.88 14.60
CA ALA A 519 9.51 -4.05 16.04
C ALA A 519 10.28 -2.97 16.79
N LEU A 520 11.52 -2.70 16.40
CA LEU A 520 12.35 -1.66 17.02
C LEU A 520 11.75 -0.26 16.79
N SER A 521 11.23 0.01 15.60
CA SER A 521 10.55 1.27 15.31
C SER A 521 9.33 1.48 16.19
N VAL A 522 8.48 0.47 16.35
CA VAL A 522 7.31 0.52 17.25
C VAL A 522 7.72 0.76 18.71
N MET A 523 8.79 0.11 19.18
CA MET A 523 9.30 0.35 20.54
C MET A 523 9.75 1.79 20.75
N ARG A 524 10.37 2.39 19.75
CA ARG A 524 10.86 3.78 19.80
C ARG A 524 9.76 4.81 19.68
N VAL A 525 8.70 4.50 18.92
CA VAL A 525 7.48 5.34 18.86
C VAL A 525 6.71 5.27 20.17
N SER A 526 6.65 4.11 20.80
CA SER A 526 5.92 3.88 22.07
C SER A 526 6.86 3.29 23.13
N PRO A 527 7.82 4.08 23.65
CA PRO A 527 8.78 3.58 24.61
C PRO A 527 8.08 3.09 25.89
N SER A 528 8.68 2.11 26.55
CA SER A 528 8.13 1.59 27.79
C SER A 528 8.11 2.66 28.90
N SER A 529 6.99 2.74 29.62
CA SER A 529 6.88 3.61 30.80
C SER A 529 7.73 3.13 31.99
N GLN A 530 8.24 1.90 31.97
CA GLN A 530 9.11 1.39 33.01
C GLN A 530 10.52 2.00 32.85
N ILE A 531 10.84 2.93 33.72
CA ILE A 531 12.19 3.44 33.90
C ILE A 531 13.04 2.25 34.38
N VAL A 532 13.96 1.78 33.52
CA VAL A 532 15.01 0.85 33.95
C VAL A 532 15.85 1.59 34.99
N ASP A 533 15.95 1.00 36.17
CA ASP A 533 16.64 1.55 37.33
C ASP A 533 17.94 2.27 36.98
N GLY A 534 18.04 3.54 37.32
CA GLY A 534 19.30 4.19 37.63
C GLY A 534 19.72 5.40 36.80
N GLN A 535 19.02 5.78 35.75
CA GLN A 535 19.33 7.05 35.05
C GLN A 535 18.07 7.94 34.99
N PRO A 536 18.10 9.13 35.60
CA PRO A 536 17.00 10.06 35.41
C PRO A 536 16.93 10.48 33.93
N PRO A 537 15.72 10.56 33.34
CA PRO A 537 15.56 10.84 31.92
C PRO A 537 16.27 12.16 31.56
N LEU A 538 16.92 12.19 30.40
CA LEU A 538 17.63 13.37 29.87
C LEU A 538 16.76 14.63 29.94
N PHE A 539 15.44 14.49 29.80
CA PHE A 539 14.44 15.53 29.99
C PHE A 539 14.48 16.17 31.38
N LEU A 540 14.72 15.37 32.46
CA LEU A 540 14.83 15.91 33.82
C LEU A 540 16.08 16.76 33.98
N PHE A 541 17.21 16.37 33.37
CA PHE A 541 18.42 17.19 33.35
C PHE A 541 18.23 18.45 32.50
N LEU A 542 17.49 18.39 31.40
CA LEU A 542 17.16 19.54 30.57
C LEU A 542 16.25 20.54 31.32
N VAL A 543 15.20 20.04 31.98
CA VAL A 543 14.29 20.88 32.79
C VAL A 543 15.04 21.49 33.98
N LEU A 544 15.88 20.72 34.68
CA LEU A 544 16.74 21.23 35.75
C LEU A 544 17.77 22.25 35.21
N GLY A 545 18.39 21.99 34.08
CA GLY A 545 19.32 22.91 33.44
C GLY A 545 18.67 24.25 33.04
N VAL A 546 17.49 24.21 32.47
CA VAL A 546 16.70 25.41 32.13
C VAL A 546 16.26 26.15 33.39
N ALA A 547 15.80 25.46 34.42
CA ALA A 547 15.42 26.08 35.69
C ALA A 547 16.61 26.79 36.37
N VAL A 548 17.79 26.16 36.39
CA VAL A 548 19.04 26.76 36.91
C VAL A 548 19.45 27.98 36.07
N ALA A 549 19.38 27.92 34.76
CA ALA A 549 19.70 29.04 33.88
C ALA A 549 18.74 30.24 34.13
N VAL A 550 17.45 30.00 34.28
CA VAL A 550 16.45 31.03 34.60
C VAL A 550 16.74 31.66 35.96
N VAL A 551 17.11 30.89 36.97
CA VAL A 551 17.46 31.41 38.31
C VAL A 551 18.74 32.24 38.23
N ILE A 552 19.77 31.80 37.49
CA ILE A 552 21.02 32.59 37.29
C ILE A 552 20.72 33.93 36.61
N VAL A 553 19.90 33.94 35.56
CA VAL A 553 19.49 35.17 34.86
C VAL A 553 18.73 36.10 35.80
N ALA A 554 17.76 35.56 36.57
CA ALA A 554 16.98 36.33 37.51
C ALA A 554 17.87 36.95 38.61
N VAL A 555 18.79 36.18 39.21
CA VAL A 555 19.75 36.66 40.21
C VAL A 555 20.67 37.73 39.62
N THR A 556 21.15 37.52 38.41
CA THR A 556 22.00 38.50 37.72
C THR A 556 21.27 39.82 37.43
N VAL A 557 20.02 39.74 36.99
CA VAL A 557 19.17 40.93 36.77
C VAL A 557 18.90 41.67 38.08
N VAL A 558 18.57 40.95 39.16
CA VAL A 558 18.36 41.55 40.49
C VAL A 558 19.64 42.21 41.01
N TYR A 559 20.78 41.55 40.83
CA TYR A 559 22.08 42.13 41.22
C TYR A 559 22.37 43.45 40.45
N PHE A 560 22.22 43.46 39.14
CA PHE A 560 22.44 44.69 38.34
C PHE A 560 21.43 45.80 38.62
N VAL A 561 20.18 45.47 38.94
CA VAL A 561 19.15 46.45 39.30
C VAL A 561 19.39 47.04 40.70
N LYS A 562 19.79 46.22 41.66
CA LYS A 562 19.90 46.61 43.10
C LYS A 562 21.24 47.27 43.45
N PHE A 563 22.30 46.96 42.72
CA PHE A 563 23.66 47.43 43.04
C PHE A 563 24.26 48.42 42.01
N ARG A 564 23.49 48.85 41.01
CA ARG A 564 23.95 49.91 40.10
C ARG A 564 23.88 51.26 40.87
N LYS A 565 25.06 51.80 41.23
CA LYS A 565 25.13 53.15 41.78
C LYS A 565 24.55 54.16 40.79
N PRO A 566 23.71 55.11 41.20
CA PRO A 566 23.25 56.16 40.32
C PRO A 566 24.45 56.98 39.81
N PRO A 567 24.43 57.51 38.57
CA PRO A 567 25.50 58.35 38.06
C PRO A 567 25.60 59.61 38.95
N VAL A 568 26.82 59.89 39.40
CA VAL A 568 27.12 61.13 40.12
C VAL A 568 26.85 62.31 39.18
N LYS A 569 25.87 63.15 39.54
CA LYS A 569 25.69 64.44 38.86
C LYS A 569 26.87 65.37 39.21
N ASN A 570 27.79 65.52 38.29
CA ASN A 570 28.74 66.68 38.36
C ASN A 570 27.95 67.98 38.21
N ILE A 571 27.80 68.69 39.33
CA ILE A 571 27.44 70.11 39.33
C ILE A 571 28.75 70.85 39.19
N GLY A 572 29.12 71.18 37.95
CA GLY A 572 30.23 72.09 37.66
C GLY A 572 29.70 73.46 37.38
N GLN A 573 30.39 74.43 37.93
CA GLN A 573 30.17 75.88 37.87
C GLN A 573 30.09 76.41 36.43
#